data_549d97beaeccb207c0ded88959d99f28
#
_entry.id   549d97beaeccb207c0ded88959d99f28
#
_cell.length_a   1.000
_cell.length_b   1.000
_cell.length_c   1.000
_cell.angle_alpha   90.00
_cell.angle_beta   90.00
_cell.angle_gamma   90.00
#
_symmetry.space_group_name_H-M   'P 1'
#
loop_
_entity.id
_entity.type
_entity.pdbx_description
1 polymer ?
#
loop_
_entity_poly.entity_id
_entity_poly.type
_entity_poly.pdbx_seq_one_letter_code
_entity_poly.pdbx_strand_id
1 'polypeptide(L)'
;EGESLCTFAELDHYGVRGGAQYEGPILGAGGGTEVEVPQGDADCAFVYLNVEYPHLEPLIRALDRSGFRAIVHVPGLAPMRAASLSSARIRFTANAVPMDQAGHDCKLAITHASFGAAQKLLLHGRPQLMLPRHLEQMMLARRMQELGVGIAIDPGSETPDFGAALRRLRSETKFRQAAEVFAAGHRDHDSRATAARLAARKPTSDR
;
A
#
# COMPACT_ATOMS: atom_id res chain seq x y z
N GLU A 1 7.58 -4.77 32.43
CA GLU A 1 7.83 -5.39 31.11
C GLU A 1 7.06 -4.59 30.06
N GLY A 2 7.77 -3.97 29.11
CA GLY A 2 7.13 -3.19 28.05
C GLY A 2 6.83 -4.07 26.84
N GLU A 3 5.65 -3.90 26.22
CA GLU A 3 5.35 -4.51 24.91
C GLU A 3 6.18 -3.86 23.81
N SER A 4 6.84 -4.67 22.95
CA SER A 4 7.49 -4.19 21.72
C SER A 4 6.56 -4.43 20.54
N LEU A 5 6.21 -3.38 19.83
CA LEU A 5 5.28 -3.39 18.71
C LEU A 5 6.02 -3.11 17.40
N CYS A 6 5.97 -4.09 16.47
CA CYS A 6 6.59 -3.98 15.15
C CYS A 6 5.70 -3.20 14.17
N THR A 7 5.29 -1.99 14.55
CA THR A 7 4.53 -1.05 13.74
C THR A 7 4.93 0.37 14.09
N PHE A 8 4.51 1.35 13.30
CA PHE A 8 4.56 2.76 13.69
C PHE A 8 3.38 3.08 14.60
N ALA A 9 3.60 3.95 15.58
CA ALA A 9 2.56 4.34 16.56
C ALA A 9 1.31 4.91 15.85
N GLU A 10 1.50 5.68 14.80
CA GLU A 10 0.43 6.28 14.00
C GLU A 10 -0.41 5.25 13.26
N LEU A 11 0.14 4.05 13.01
CA LEU A 11 -0.53 2.96 12.30
C LEU A 11 -1.02 1.85 13.22
N ASP A 12 -0.85 2.00 14.53
CA ASP A 12 -1.45 1.06 15.49
C ASP A 12 -2.97 1.20 15.45
N HIS A 13 -3.62 0.24 14.81
CA HIS A 13 -5.06 0.24 14.61
C HIS A 13 -5.87 -0.12 15.87
N TYR A 14 -5.20 -0.54 16.93
CA TYR A 14 -5.79 -0.67 18.27
C TYR A 14 -5.65 0.61 19.11
N GLY A 15 -5.05 1.65 18.55
CA GLY A 15 -4.74 2.91 19.22
C GLY A 15 -3.35 2.93 19.87
N VAL A 16 -2.82 4.13 20.05
CA VAL A 16 -1.50 4.30 20.69
C VAL A 16 -1.56 3.81 22.14
N ARG A 17 -0.71 2.82 22.48
CA ARG A 17 -0.69 2.18 23.79
C ARG A 17 0.35 2.85 24.68
N GLY A 18 -0.10 3.31 25.87
CA GLY A 18 0.80 3.85 26.89
C GLY A 18 1.78 2.77 27.38
N GLY A 19 3.07 3.08 27.36
CA GLY A 19 4.12 2.16 27.81
C GLY A 19 4.59 1.14 26.75
N ALA A 20 3.95 1.04 25.60
CA ALA A 20 4.43 0.22 24.51
C ALA A 20 5.60 0.88 23.77
N GLN A 21 6.59 0.08 23.40
CA GLN A 21 7.71 0.53 22.58
C GLN A 21 7.45 0.23 21.11
N TYR A 22 7.26 1.27 20.29
CA TYR A 22 7.07 1.15 18.86
C TYR A 22 8.42 1.09 18.15
N GLU A 23 8.72 -0.07 17.59
CA GLU A 23 10.01 -0.35 16.92
C GLU A 23 9.99 -0.05 15.43
N GLY A 24 8.81 0.23 14.89
CA GLY A 24 8.57 0.24 13.45
C GLY A 24 8.44 -1.16 12.84
N PRO A 25 7.92 -1.27 11.62
CA PRO A 25 7.64 -2.56 10.99
C PRO A 25 8.92 -3.28 10.57
N ILE A 26 8.90 -4.61 10.65
CA ILE A 26 9.90 -5.47 10.02
C ILE A 26 9.37 -5.82 8.62
N LEU A 27 9.79 -5.05 7.64
CA LEU A 27 9.40 -5.26 6.25
C LEU A 27 10.46 -6.12 5.56
N GLY A 28 10.02 -7.15 4.84
CA GLY A 28 10.91 -8.00 4.05
C GLY A 28 11.68 -7.17 3.01
N ALA A 29 12.83 -7.69 2.59
CA ALA A 29 13.67 -7.06 1.56
C ALA A 29 12.94 -6.88 0.22
N GLY A 30 11.75 -7.49 0.08
CA GLY A 30 11.00 -7.52 -1.16
C GLY A 30 11.69 -8.39 -2.21
N GLY A 31 10.90 -9.18 -2.92
CA GLY A 31 11.34 -9.88 -4.11
C GLY A 31 10.58 -9.34 -5.30
N GLY A 32 10.98 -9.73 -6.49
CA GLY A 32 10.26 -9.38 -7.70
C GLY A 32 11.20 -9.13 -8.87
N THR A 33 10.59 -8.82 -10.00
CA THR A 33 11.29 -8.44 -11.23
C THR A 33 10.98 -7.00 -11.53
N GLU A 34 12.01 -6.20 -11.78
CA GLU A 34 11.82 -4.83 -12.23
C GLU A 34 11.03 -4.79 -13.54
N VAL A 35 10.15 -3.84 -13.64
CA VAL A 35 9.27 -3.66 -14.79
C VAL A 35 9.35 -2.23 -15.29
N GLU A 36 9.28 -2.07 -16.60
CA GLU A 36 9.18 -0.74 -17.19
C GLU A 36 7.80 -0.14 -16.92
N VAL A 37 7.78 1.09 -16.46
CA VAL A 37 6.55 1.90 -16.37
C VAL A 37 6.02 2.15 -17.79
N PRO A 38 4.69 2.04 -18.03
CA PRO A 38 4.12 2.44 -19.33
C PRO A 38 4.55 3.86 -19.72
N GLN A 39 4.88 4.09 -20.97
CA GLN A 39 5.35 5.40 -21.44
C GLN A 39 4.28 6.49 -21.35
N GLY A 40 4.72 7.74 -21.19
CA GLY A 40 3.88 8.94 -21.15
C GLY A 40 4.18 9.82 -19.94
N ASP A 41 3.57 11.01 -19.90
CA ASP A 41 3.81 12.03 -18.87
C ASP A 41 2.81 11.96 -17.70
N ALA A 42 1.76 11.13 -17.81
CA ALA A 42 0.78 10.98 -16.76
C ALA A 42 1.36 10.29 -15.52
N ASP A 43 0.82 10.60 -14.35
CA ASP A 43 1.19 9.92 -13.11
C ASP A 43 0.97 8.41 -13.21
N CYS A 44 1.90 7.64 -12.66
CA CYS A 44 1.80 6.19 -12.57
C CYS A 44 1.17 5.77 -11.25
N ALA A 45 0.27 4.79 -11.29
CA ALA A 45 -0.26 4.08 -10.14
C ALA A 45 0.33 2.66 -10.07
N PHE A 46 0.60 2.18 -8.88
CA PHE A 46 0.90 0.78 -8.62
C PHE A 46 -0.33 0.08 -8.05
N VAL A 47 -0.74 -1.03 -8.67
CA VAL A 47 -1.87 -1.83 -8.23
C VAL A 47 -1.38 -3.21 -7.80
N TYR A 48 -1.64 -3.56 -6.54
CA TYR A 48 -1.34 -4.89 -6.00
C TYR A 48 -2.57 -5.46 -5.31
N LEU A 49 -3.25 -6.38 -5.97
CA LEU A 49 -4.52 -6.94 -5.50
C LEU A 49 -4.55 -8.46 -5.66
N ASN A 50 -5.47 -9.09 -4.93
CA ASN A 50 -5.77 -10.51 -5.07
C ASN A 50 -6.69 -10.76 -6.28
N VAL A 51 -6.51 -11.88 -6.96
CA VAL A 51 -7.33 -12.28 -8.12
C VAL A 51 -8.82 -12.43 -7.81
N GLU A 52 -9.17 -12.72 -6.57
CA GLU A 52 -10.55 -12.86 -6.10
C GLU A 52 -11.22 -11.52 -5.80
N TYR A 53 -10.56 -10.36 -6.00
CA TYR A 53 -11.21 -9.08 -5.77
C TYR A 53 -12.35 -8.87 -6.78
N PRO A 54 -13.61 -8.77 -6.32
CA PRO A 54 -14.77 -8.83 -7.22
C PRO A 54 -14.86 -7.63 -8.17
N HIS A 55 -14.31 -6.49 -7.76
CA HIS A 55 -14.38 -5.24 -8.53
C HIS A 55 -13.08 -4.93 -9.29
N LEU A 56 -12.25 -5.95 -9.58
CA LEU A 56 -10.99 -5.74 -10.31
C LEU A 56 -11.20 -5.05 -11.65
N GLU A 57 -12.12 -5.56 -12.49
CA GLU A 57 -12.37 -4.98 -13.80
C GLU A 57 -12.94 -3.55 -13.75
N PRO A 58 -13.99 -3.26 -12.94
CA PRO A 58 -14.46 -1.88 -12.74
C PRO A 58 -13.37 -0.92 -12.30
N LEU A 59 -12.49 -1.36 -11.39
CA LEU A 59 -11.35 -0.56 -10.93
C LEU A 59 -10.37 -0.26 -12.05
N ILE A 60 -9.93 -1.27 -12.82
CA ILE A 60 -8.96 -1.09 -13.90
C ILE A 60 -9.53 -0.18 -14.98
N ARG A 61 -10.81 -0.33 -15.34
CA ARG A 61 -11.49 0.57 -16.29
C ARG A 61 -11.60 2.00 -15.76
N ALA A 62 -11.85 2.18 -14.46
CA ALA A 62 -11.87 3.50 -13.84
C ALA A 62 -10.48 4.14 -13.84
N LEU A 63 -9.44 3.37 -13.57
CA LEU A 63 -8.05 3.80 -13.57
C LEU A 63 -7.62 4.27 -14.98
N ASP A 64 -7.92 3.49 -16.02
CA ASP A 64 -7.61 3.84 -17.39
C ASP A 64 -8.35 5.11 -17.85
N ARG A 65 -9.66 5.24 -17.53
CA ARG A 65 -10.45 6.46 -17.81
C ARG A 65 -9.95 7.68 -17.04
N SER A 66 -9.38 7.51 -15.85
CA SER A 66 -8.84 8.62 -15.06
C SER A 66 -7.52 9.18 -15.61
N GLY A 67 -6.96 8.52 -16.63
CA GLY A 67 -5.73 8.95 -17.29
C GLY A 67 -4.45 8.59 -16.54
N PHE A 68 -4.51 7.80 -15.48
CA PHE A 68 -3.30 7.23 -14.87
C PHE A 68 -2.65 6.21 -15.80
N ARG A 69 -1.31 6.16 -15.77
CA ARG A 69 -0.57 4.97 -16.16
C ARG A 69 -0.59 4.01 -14.98
N ALA A 70 -0.50 2.72 -15.21
CA ALA A 70 -0.45 1.78 -14.09
C ALA A 70 0.41 0.55 -14.38
N ILE A 71 1.12 0.13 -13.34
CA ILE A 71 1.69 -1.21 -13.22
C ILE A 71 0.74 -2.01 -12.33
N VAL A 72 0.24 -3.14 -12.85
CA VAL A 72 -0.77 -3.96 -12.16
C VAL A 72 -0.21 -5.34 -11.91
N HIS A 73 -0.11 -5.73 -10.64
CA HIS A 73 0.24 -7.08 -10.23
C HIS A 73 -0.94 -7.72 -9.49
N VAL A 74 -1.48 -8.78 -10.08
CA VAL A 74 -2.57 -9.59 -9.52
C VAL A 74 -2.14 -11.05 -9.60
N PRO A 75 -1.54 -11.59 -8.53
CA PRO A 75 -1.09 -12.98 -8.52
C PRO A 75 -2.20 -13.94 -8.89
N GLY A 76 -1.90 -14.89 -9.78
CA GLY A 76 -2.87 -15.90 -10.24
C GLY A 76 -3.88 -15.42 -11.28
N LEU A 77 -3.80 -14.18 -11.75
CA LEU A 77 -4.67 -13.72 -12.83
C LEU A 77 -4.31 -14.41 -14.15
N ALA A 78 -5.31 -15.01 -14.81
CA ALA A 78 -5.12 -15.68 -16.09
C ALA A 78 -4.57 -14.70 -17.16
N PRO A 79 -3.57 -15.11 -17.97
CA PRO A 79 -2.94 -14.23 -18.96
C PRO A 79 -3.93 -13.60 -19.94
N MET A 80 -4.92 -14.36 -20.40
CA MET A 80 -5.98 -13.84 -21.28
C MET A 80 -6.79 -12.72 -20.63
N ARG A 81 -7.11 -12.85 -19.32
CA ARG A 81 -7.84 -11.81 -18.58
C ARG A 81 -6.96 -10.59 -18.36
N ALA A 82 -5.69 -10.77 -18.04
CA ALA A 82 -4.73 -9.67 -17.95
C ALA A 82 -4.64 -8.92 -19.30
N ALA A 83 -4.51 -9.64 -20.41
CA ALA A 83 -4.46 -9.05 -21.76
C ALA A 83 -5.74 -8.25 -22.09
N SER A 84 -6.93 -8.77 -21.77
CA SER A 84 -8.20 -8.09 -22.02
C SER A 84 -8.41 -6.80 -21.20
N LEU A 85 -7.69 -6.66 -20.08
CA LEU A 85 -7.73 -5.48 -19.19
C LEU A 85 -6.55 -4.54 -19.42
N SER A 86 -5.56 -4.94 -20.21
CA SER A 86 -4.40 -4.11 -20.56
C SER A 86 -4.78 -3.02 -21.57
N SER A 87 -4.03 -1.92 -21.55
CA SER A 87 -4.13 -0.83 -22.53
C SER A 87 -2.73 -0.21 -22.75
N ALA A 88 -2.63 0.81 -23.56
CA ALA A 88 -1.39 1.56 -23.70
C ALA A 88 -0.90 2.15 -22.37
N ARG A 89 -1.81 2.43 -21.42
CA ARG A 89 -1.50 2.98 -20.10
C ARG A 89 -1.47 1.94 -18.98
N ILE A 90 -2.14 0.80 -19.15
CA ILE A 90 -2.29 -0.23 -18.11
C ILE A 90 -1.46 -1.46 -18.47
N ARG A 91 -0.41 -1.73 -17.70
CA ARG A 91 0.46 -2.90 -17.88
C ARG A 91 0.28 -3.88 -16.74
N PHE A 92 -0.11 -5.10 -17.06
CA PHE A 92 -0.10 -6.20 -16.11
C PHE A 92 1.26 -6.90 -16.07
N THR A 93 1.67 -7.32 -14.88
CA THR A 93 2.92 -8.06 -14.67
C THR A 93 2.60 -9.47 -14.15
N ALA A 94 3.26 -10.48 -14.71
CA ALA A 94 3.15 -11.85 -14.24
C ALA A 94 3.90 -12.05 -12.90
N ASN A 95 5.09 -11.46 -12.81
CA ASN A 95 5.93 -11.53 -11.61
C ASN A 95 5.62 -10.38 -10.65
N ALA A 96 5.91 -10.61 -9.37
CA ALA A 96 5.87 -9.55 -8.37
C ALA A 96 6.82 -8.41 -8.76
N VAL A 97 6.40 -7.19 -8.47
CA VAL A 97 7.21 -5.97 -8.65
C VAL A 97 7.88 -5.63 -7.33
N PRO A 98 9.16 -5.29 -7.31
CA PRO A 98 9.80 -4.81 -6.10
C PRO A 98 9.04 -3.60 -5.53
N MET A 99 8.67 -3.66 -4.24
CA MET A 99 7.91 -2.56 -3.62
C MET A 99 8.69 -1.24 -3.59
N ASP A 100 10.02 -1.31 -3.54
CA ASP A 100 10.87 -0.12 -3.61
C ASP A 100 10.78 0.53 -4.99
N GLN A 101 10.79 -0.26 -6.07
CA GLN A 101 10.55 0.26 -7.41
C GLN A 101 9.14 0.87 -7.52
N ALA A 102 8.11 0.14 -7.07
CA ALA A 102 6.74 0.64 -7.09
C ALA A 102 6.60 1.97 -6.31
N GLY A 103 7.24 2.05 -5.15
CA GLY A 103 7.28 3.26 -4.34
C GLY A 103 8.05 4.42 -4.98
N HIS A 104 9.10 4.14 -5.75
CA HIS A 104 9.88 5.15 -6.45
C HIS A 104 9.16 5.67 -7.71
N ASP A 105 8.69 4.75 -8.56
CA ASP A 105 8.20 5.07 -9.91
C ASP A 105 6.74 5.52 -9.94
N CYS A 106 5.94 5.11 -8.94
CA CYS A 106 4.51 5.40 -8.89
C CYS A 106 4.18 6.54 -7.90
N LYS A 107 3.14 7.30 -8.19
CA LYS A 107 2.65 8.42 -7.38
C LYS A 107 1.43 8.05 -6.52
N LEU A 108 0.83 6.91 -6.79
CA LEU A 108 -0.36 6.38 -6.11
C LEU A 108 -0.19 4.87 -5.94
N ALA A 109 -0.59 4.33 -4.80
CA ALA A 109 -0.70 2.90 -4.60
C ALA A 109 -2.17 2.47 -4.43
N ILE A 110 -2.53 1.31 -4.98
CA ILE A 110 -3.86 0.70 -4.85
C ILE A 110 -3.66 -0.71 -4.33
N THR A 111 -4.07 -0.94 -3.08
CA THR A 111 -3.79 -2.20 -2.38
C THR A 111 -4.97 -2.64 -1.50
N HIS A 112 -4.90 -3.84 -0.96
CA HIS A 112 -5.85 -4.29 0.08
C HIS A 112 -5.55 -3.71 1.47
N ALA A 113 -4.62 -2.78 1.61
CA ALA A 113 -4.10 -2.33 2.91
C ALA A 113 -3.51 -3.48 3.74
N SER A 114 -2.83 -4.44 3.10
CA SER A 114 -2.05 -5.43 3.84
C SER A 114 -0.87 -4.75 4.52
N PHE A 115 -0.59 -5.16 5.76
CA PHE A 115 0.37 -4.52 6.65
C PHE A 115 1.71 -4.19 5.98
N GLY A 116 2.36 -5.19 5.34
CA GLY A 116 3.68 -4.99 4.73
C GLY A 116 3.65 -4.04 3.52
N ALA A 117 2.74 -4.28 2.57
CA ALA A 117 2.66 -3.48 1.34
C ALA A 117 2.24 -2.04 1.63
N ALA A 118 1.22 -1.85 2.49
CA ALA A 118 0.72 -0.52 2.81
C ALA A 118 1.79 0.35 3.49
N GLN A 119 2.51 -0.19 4.47
CA GLN A 119 3.55 0.54 5.18
C GLN A 119 4.77 0.80 4.30
N LYS A 120 5.19 -0.18 3.49
CA LYS A 120 6.32 -0.01 2.57
C LYS A 120 6.07 1.13 1.58
N LEU A 121 4.89 1.17 0.96
CA LEU A 121 4.52 2.22 0.01
C LEU A 121 4.33 3.58 0.70
N LEU A 122 3.84 3.58 1.95
CA LEU A 122 3.70 4.82 2.73
C LEU A 122 5.07 5.40 3.13
N LEU A 123 6.07 4.58 3.42
CA LEU A 123 7.46 5.01 3.64
C LEU A 123 8.08 5.69 2.40
N HIS A 124 7.57 5.38 1.20
CA HIS A 124 7.92 6.12 -0.02
C HIS A 124 7.07 7.39 -0.24
N GLY A 125 6.23 7.77 0.71
CA GLY A 125 5.36 8.93 0.60
C GLY A 125 4.23 8.76 -0.43
N ARG A 126 3.75 7.54 -0.65
CA ARG A 126 2.69 7.28 -1.64
C ARG A 126 1.32 7.26 -0.98
N PRO A 127 0.42 8.18 -1.38
CA PRO A 127 -0.98 8.10 -0.97
C PRO A 127 -1.61 6.82 -1.51
N GLN A 128 -2.66 6.32 -0.83
CA GLN A 128 -3.20 5.01 -1.17
C GLN A 128 -4.72 5.03 -1.38
N LEU A 129 -5.15 4.30 -2.42
CA LEU A 129 -6.52 3.80 -2.51
C LEU A 129 -6.55 2.40 -1.89
N MET A 130 -7.27 2.26 -0.79
CA MET A 130 -7.28 1.04 0.00
C MET A 130 -8.58 0.27 -0.21
N LEU A 131 -8.46 -1.02 -0.51
CA LEU A 131 -9.54 -1.92 -0.86
C LEU A 131 -9.54 -3.13 0.09
N PRO A 132 -9.83 -2.92 1.39
CA PRO A 132 -9.72 -3.97 2.40
C PRO A 132 -10.74 -5.09 2.14
N ARG A 133 -10.38 -6.35 2.50
CA ARG A 133 -11.22 -7.54 2.33
C ARG A 133 -11.57 -8.23 3.64
N HIS A 134 -10.82 -8.01 4.68
CA HIS A 134 -11.01 -8.60 6.00
C HIS A 134 -10.71 -7.59 7.11
N LEU A 135 -11.10 -7.94 8.33
CA LEU A 135 -11.11 -7.02 9.47
C LEU A 135 -9.78 -6.29 9.70
N GLU A 136 -8.66 -7.01 9.69
CA GLU A 136 -7.32 -6.42 9.93
C GLU A 136 -6.99 -5.36 8.89
N GLN A 137 -7.26 -5.64 7.61
CA GLN A 137 -7.08 -4.67 6.53
C GLN A 137 -8.00 -3.47 6.67
N MET A 138 -9.26 -3.70 7.11
CA MET A 138 -10.23 -2.61 7.35
C MET A 138 -9.74 -1.68 8.48
N MET A 139 -9.23 -2.26 9.56
CA MET A 139 -8.72 -1.47 10.70
C MET A 139 -7.52 -0.63 10.29
N LEU A 140 -6.55 -1.20 9.56
CA LEU A 140 -5.40 -0.45 9.05
C LEU A 140 -5.82 0.60 8.03
N ALA A 141 -6.69 0.26 7.07
CA ALA A 141 -7.19 1.21 6.07
C ALA A 141 -7.91 2.40 6.69
N ARG A 142 -8.73 2.14 7.72
CA ARG A 142 -9.39 3.20 8.49
C ARG A 142 -8.36 4.11 9.17
N ARG A 143 -7.35 3.53 9.82
CA ARG A 143 -6.31 4.29 10.49
C ARG A 143 -5.52 5.15 9.50
N MET A 144 -5.15 4.61 8.35
CA MET A 144 -4.48 5.35 7.29
C MET A 144 -5.37 6.46 6.69
N GLN A 145 -6.66 6.25 6.59
CA GLN A 145 -7.62 7.28 6.15
C GLN A 145 -7.75 8.41 7.18
N GLU A 146 -7.77 8.09 8.48
CA GLU A 146 -7.76 9.07 9.57
C GLU A 146 -6.49 9.93 9.56
N LEU A 147 -5.34 9.35 9.21
CA LEU A 147 -4.09 10.08 8.97
C LEU A 147 -4.09 10.93 7.70
N GLY A 148 -5.11 10.82 6.86
CA GLY A 148 -5.20 11.56 5.61
C GLY A 148 -4.29 11.06 4.50
N VAL A 149 -3.67 9.88 4.63
CA VAL A 149 -2.73 9.33 3.64
C VAL A 149 -3.40 8.53 2.52
N GLY A 150 -4.73 8.51 2.48
CA GLY A 150 -5.46 7.80 1.43
C GLY A 150 -6.96 7.77 1.64
N ILE A 151 -7.62 6.99 0.78
CA ILE A 151 -9.07 6.74 0.79
C ILE A 151 -9.29 5.24 0.92
N ALA A 152 -10.12 4.82 1.86
CA ALA A 152 -10.59 3.45 1.98
C ALA A 152 -11.95 3.29 1.29
N ILE A 153 -12.09 2.26 0.48
CA ILE A 153 -13.39 1.84 -0.07
C ILE A 153 -14.02 0.86 0.91
N ASP A 154 -15.29 1.06 1.19
CA ASP A 154 -16.06 0.14 2.02
C ASP A 154 -16.15 -1.24 1.32
N PRO A 155 -15.69 -2.33 1.96
CA PRO A 155 -15.77 -3.67 1.38
C PRO A 155 -17.20 -4.17 1.17
N GLY A 156 -18.17 -3.61 1.88
CA GLY A 156 -19.59 -3.89 1.71
C GLY A 156 -20.24 -3.14 0.54
N SER A 157 -19.52 -2.24 -0.14
CA SER A 157 -20.08 -1.51 -1.27
C SER A 157 -20.23 -2.40 -2.50
N GLU A 158 -21.47 -2.56 -2.97
CA GLU A 158 -21.75 -3.28 -4.22
C GLU A 158 -21.33 -2.51 -5.47
N THR A 159 -21.31 -1.18 -5.39
CA THR A 159 -20.99 -0.28 -6.50
C THR A 159 -19.99 0.80 -6.09
N PRO A 160 -18.70 0.44 -5.85
CA PRO A 160 -17.69 1.41 -5.43
C PRO A 160 -17.44 2.47 -6.49
N ASP A 161 -17.48 3.75 -6.13
CA ASP A 161 -17.11 4.83 -7.06
C ASP A 161 -15.59 5.04 -7.08
N PHE A 162 -14.89 4.16 -7.80
CA PHE A 162 -13.45 4.29 -8.00
C PHE A 162 -13.06 5.57 -8.73
N GLY A 163 -13.94 6.04 -9.64
CA GLY A 163 -13.69 7.26 -10.40
C GLY A 163 -13.62 8.49 -9.48
N ALA A 164 -14.56 8.62 -8.55
CA ALA A 164 -14.52 9.71 -7.58
C ALA A 164 -13.31 9.61 -6.65
N ALA A 165 -13.00 8.42 -6.14
CA ALA A 165 -11.83 8.21 -5.27
C ALA A 165 -10.52 8.55 -5.99
N LEU A 166 -10.31 8.10 -7.22
CA LEU A 166 -9.12 8.38 -8.02
C LEU A 166 -9.00 9.87 -8.37
N ARG A 167 -10.11 10.54 -8.72
CA ARG A 167 -10.11 11.99 -8.95
C ARG A 167 -9.67 12.74 -7.71
N ARG A 168 -10.21 12.41 -6.54
CA ARG A 168 -9.85 13.02 -5.26
C ARG A 168 -8.38 12.81 -4.91
N LEU A 169 -7.87 11.59 -5.02
CA LEU A 169 -6.47 11.27 -4.75
C LEU A 169 -5.50 12.00 -5.69
N ARG A 170 -5.94 12.32 -6.90
CA ARG A 170 -5.15 13.07 -7.88
C ARG A 170 -5.21 14.58 -7.65
N SER A 171 -6.40 15.14 -7.36
CA SER A 171 -6.62 16.58 -7.30
C SER A 171 -6.40 17.19 -5.90
N GLU A 172 -6.72 16.43 -4.83
CA GLU A 172 -6.56 16.90 -3.46
C GLU A 172 -5.14 16.65 -2.97
N THR A 173 -4.28 17.66 -3.02
CA THR A 173 -2.84 17.56 -2.65
C THR A 173 -2.61 17.11 -1.21
N LYS A 174 -3.60 17.26 -0.33
CA LYS A 174 -3.52 16.87 1.09
C LYS A 174 -3.11 15.42 1.30
N PHE A 175 -3.61 14.49 0.46
CA PHE A 175 -3.28 13.06 0.59
C PHE A 175 -1.79 12.80 0.35
N ARG A 176 -1.25 13.42 -0.70
CA ARG A 176 0.17 13.34 -1.00
C ARG A 176 1.00 14.01 0.09
N GLN A 177 0.63 15.20 0.51
CA GLN A 177 1.34 15.92 1.57
C GLN A 177 1.37 15.14 2.87
N ALA A 178 0.25 14.55 3.30
CA ALA A 178 0.19 13.72 4.49
C ALA A 178 1.09 12.47 4.37
N ALA A 179 1.10 11.80 3.21
CA ALA A 179 1.96 10.65 2.96
C ALA A 179 3.46 11.04 2.95
N GLU A 180 3.82 12.17 2.35
CA GLU A 180 5.19 12.70 2.34
C GLU A 180 5.65 13.12 3.74
N VAL A 181 4.78 13.73 4.55
CA VAL A 181 5.07 14.05 5.96
C VAL A 181 5.33 12.79 6.77
N PHE A 182 4.49 11.76 6.61
CA PHE A 182 4.70 10.47 7.25
C PHE A 182 6.06 9.87 6.85
N ALA A 183 6.35 9.80 5.55
CA ALA A 183 7.62 9.27 5.06
C ALA A 183 8.84 10.05 5.59
N ALA A 184 8.74 11.39 5.64
CA ALA A 184 9.80 12.24 6.19
C ALA A 184 10.04 12.01 7.69
N GLY A 185 8.97 11.78 8.46
CA GLY A 185 9.05 11.46 9.90
C GLY A 185 9.73 10.10 10.18
N HIS A 186 9.69 9.18 9.22
CA HIS A 186 10.20 7.81 9.34
C HIS A 186 11.35 7.49 8.38
N ARG A 187 12.05 8.52 7.85
CA ARG A 187 13.13 8.34 6.85
C ARG A 187 14.28 7.46 7.32
N ASP A 188 14.55 7.46 8.61
CA ASP A 188 15.67 6.73 9.22
C ASP A 188 15.26 5.32 9.65
N HIS A 189 14.04 4.90 9.33
CA HIS A 189 13.57 3.55 9.66
C HIS A 189 14.31 2.49 8.83
N ASP A 190 14.97 1.58 9.55
CA ASP A 190 15.65 0.42 8.98
C ASP A 190 15.07 -0.87 9.58
N SER A 191 14.30 -1.59 8.75
CA SER A 191 13.69 -2.87 9.15
C SER A 191 14.71 -3.94 9.53
N ARG A 192 15.92 -3.94 8.91
CA ARG A 192 16.98 -4.91 9.24
C ARG A 192 17.58 -4.58 10.61
N ALA A 193 17.86 -3.32 10.87
CA ALA A 193 18.35 -2.86 12.16
C ALA A 193 17.30 -3.13 13.26
N THR A 194 16.02 -2.91 12.98
CA THR A 194 14.92 -3.23 13.90
C THR A 194 14.88 -4.73 14.20
N ALA A 195 14.93 -5.59 13.19
CA ALA A 195 14.94 -7.04 13.37
C ALA A 195 16.16 -7.50 14.18
N ALA A 196 17.34 -6.96 13.90
CA ALA A 196 18.56 -7.28 14.62
C ALA A 196 18.50 -6.88 16.11
N ARG A 197 17.97 -5.68 16.42
CA ARG A 197 17.76 -5.23 17.81
C ARG A 197 16.81 -6.14 18.57
N LEU A 198 15.71 -6.52 17.96
CA LEU A 198 14.73 -7.40 18.59
C LEU A 198 15.27 -8.81 18.80
N ALA A 199 16.01 -9.36 17.84
CA ALA A 199 16.65 -10.67 17.96
C ALA A 199 17.73 -10.70 19.06
N ALA A 200 18.41 -9.58 19.31
CA ALA A 200 19.44 -9.46 20.35
C ALA A 200 18.87 -9.32 21.78
N ARG A 201 17.58 -9.00 21.92
CA ARG A 201 16.91 -8.97 23.23
C ARG A 201 16.75 -10.41 23.72
N LYS A 202 17.49 -10.77 24.78
CA LYS A 202 17.29 -12.07 25.42
C LYS A 202 15.87 -12.17 25.94
N PRO A 203 15.20 -13.33 25.77
CA PRO A 203 13.96 -13.54 26.50
C PRO A 203 14.24 -13.39 28.00
N THR A 204 13.47 -12.54 28.66
CA THR A 204 13.47 -12.49 30.13
C THR A 204 13.04 -13.87 30.62
N SER A 205 13.97 -14.65 31.17
CA SER A 205 13.64 -15.92 31.81
C SER A 205 12.75 -15.59 32.99
N ASP A 206 11.45 -15.90 32.89
CA ASP A 206 10.58 -16.00 34.05
C ASP A 206 11.22 -17.01 35.06
N ARG A 207 11.59 -16.52 36.24
CA ARG A 207 11.83 -17.33 37.41
C ARG A 207 10.59 -17.34 38.28
#